data_9fa1c9fca5e34d6e455a67a99b931cdc
#
_entry.id   9fa1c9fca5e34d6e455a67a99b931cdc
#
_cell.length_a   1.000
_cell.length_b   1.000
_cell.length_c   1.000
_cell.angle_alpha   90.00
_cell.angle_beta   90.00
_cell.angle_gamma   90.00
#
_symmetry.space_group_name_H-M   'P 1'
#
loop_
_entity.id
_entity.type
_entity.pdbx_description
1 polymer ?
#
loop_
_entity_poly.entity_id
_entity_poly.type
_entity_poly.pdbx_seq_one_letter_code
_entity_poly.pdbx_strand_id
1 'polypeptide(L)'
;WIKKLVRVNRSFIVQRSASIREMLASSKRLSSYMHHTITERNQPIWLAQREGRAKDSNDRTQEGLIKMLSMYSNSDIIDALKELNIAPTTISYEYDPCDYLKAKEFQQKRDNPEWKKTPQDDLINMKTGMFGYKGGIHYHIADCINDEIDAIDRSLGKNEKTAAVARIIDRHIHRNYKFWAINYYFYELLTGDTRFADKYT
;
A
#
# COMPACT_ATOMS: atom_id res chain seq x y z
N TRP A 1 -15.81 -9.52 -16.35
CA TRP A 1 -15.45 -8.12 -16.60
C TRP A 1 -14.13 -7.72 -15.94
N ILE A 2 -13.82 -8.18 -14.70
CA ILE A 2 -12.58 -7.86 -13.98
C ILE A 2 -11.34 -8.24 -14.80
N LYS A 3 -11.30 -9.46 -15.39
CA LYS A 3 -10.18 -9.89 -16.24
C LYS A 3 -9.92 -8.94 -17.43
N LYS A 4 -11.00 -8.37 -18.02
CA LYS A 4 -10.88 -7.39 -19.10
C LYS A 4 -10.32 -6.06 -18.59
N LEU A 5 -10.80 -5.58 -17.43
CA LEU A 5 -10.31 -4.36 -16.80
C LEU A 5 -8.81 -4.44 -16.46
N VAL A 6 -8.39 -5.55 -15.86
CA VAL A 6 -6.98 -5.83 -15.54
C VAL A 6 -6.08 -5.77 -16.78
N ARG A 7 -6.55 -6.33 -17.91
CA ARG A 7 -5.81 -6.28 -19.18
C ARG A 7 -5.75 -4.87 -19.78
N VAL A 8 -6.83 -4.12 -19.74
CA VAL A 8 -6.87 -2.73 -20.23
C VAL A 8 -5.90 -1.84 -19.44
N ASN A 9 -5.83 -2.04 -18.13
CA ASN A 9 -4.90 -1.32 -17.27
C ASN A 9 -3.44 -1.84 -17.33
N ARG A 10 -3.12 -2.75 -18.26
CA ARG A 10 -1.78 -3.34 -18.38
C ARG A 10 -1.24 -3.92 -17.07
N SER A 11 -2.13 -4.43 -16.20
CA SER A 11 -1.74 -4.97 -14.91
C SER A 11 -0.97 -6.28 -15.10
N PHE A 12 0.06 -6.48 -14.31
CA PHE A 12 0.79 -7.75 -14.25
C PHE A 12 0.15 -8.71 -13.24
N ILE A 13 0.37 -10.01 -13.46
CA ILE A 13 -0.23 -11.05 -12.62
C ILE A 13 0.76 -11.43 -11.53
N VAL A 14 0.31 -11.32 -10.28
CA VAL A 14 1.02 -11.86 -9.11
C VAL A 14 0.48 -13.26 -8.83
N GLN A 15 1.33 -14.28 -8.92
CA GLN A 15 0.96 -15.65 -8.60
C GLN A 15 0.84 -15.81 -7.07
N ARG A 16 -0.32 -16.29 -6.63
CA ARG A 16 -0.59 -16.66 -5.24
C ARG A 16 -0.74 -18.17 -5.19
N SER A 17 -0.51 -18.78 -4.04
CA SER A 17 -0.69 -20.23 -3.82
C SER A 17 0.34 -21.13 -4.56
N ALA A 18 1.59 -20.72 -4.60
CA ALA A 18 2.69 -21.52 -5.11
C ALA A 18 3.57 -22.05 -3.97
N SER A 19 4.39 -23.08 -4.24
CA SER A 19 5.43 -23.49 -3.31
C SER A 19 6.42 -22.34 -3.04
N ILE A 20 7.16 -22.38 -1.94
CA ILE A 20 8.16 -21.36 -1.59
C ILE A 20 9.15 -21.14 -2.75
N ARG A 21 9.57 -22.22 -3.41
CA ARG A 21 10.49 -22.13 -4.56
C ARG A 21 9.87 -21.42 -5.75
N GLU A 22 8.61 -21.71 -6.06
CA GLU A 22 7.87 -21.05 -7.15
C GLU A 22 7.58 -19.60 -6.82
N MET A 23 7.26 -19.26 -5.56
CA MET A 23 7.09 -17.88 -5.10
C MET A 23 8.38 -17.08 -5.28
N LEU A 24 9.53 -17.65 -4.92
CA LEU A 24 10.82 -16.99 -5.06
C LEU A 24 11.16 -16.73 -6.54
N ALA A 25 10.96 -17.74 -7.40
CA ALA A 25 11.19 -17.61 -8.84
C ALA A 25 10.23 -16.59 -9.48
N SER A 26 8.96 -16.58 -9.06
CA SER A 26 7.96 -15.59 -9.50
C SER A 26 8.32 -14.18 -9.05
N SER A 27 8.75 -14.01 -7.81
CA SER A 27 9.18 -12.71 -7.25
C SER A 27 10.39 -12.15 -7.99
N LYS A 28 11.39 -12.98 -8.27
CA LYS A 28 12.56 -12.57 -9.06
C LYS A 28 12.18 -12.15 -10.48
N ARG A 29 11.31 -12.92 -11.13
CA ARG A 29 10.80 -12.59 -12.48
C ARG A 29 10.03 -11.27 -12.47
N LEU A 30 9.19 -11.06 -11.47
CA LEU A 30 8.41 -9.83 -11.32
C LEU A 30 9.32 -8.63 -11.08
N SER A 31 10.32 -8.75 -10.21
CA SER A 31 11.34 -7.74 -9.98
C SER A 31 12.06 -7.36 -11.28
N SER A 32 12.57 -8.35 -12.03
CA SER A 32 13.22 -8.12 -13.32
C SER A 32 12.30 -7.44 -14.33
N TYR A 33 11.02 -7.82 -14.38
CA TYR A 33 10.03 -7.18 -15.24
C TYR A 33 9.81 -5.70 -14.88
N MET A 34 9.71 -5.39 -13.59
CA MET A 34 9.52 -4.00 -13.13
C MET A 34 10.75 -3.14 -13.48
N HIS A 35 11.96 -3.61 -13.19
CA HIS A 35 13.19 -2.89 -13.55
C HIS A 35 13.25 -2.65 -15.05
N HIS A 36 13.09 -3.68 -15.88
CA HIS A 36 13.07 -3.52 -17.35
C HIS A 36 12.01 -2.52 -17.82
N THR A 37 10.80 -2.55 -17.22
CA THR A 37 9.72 -1.65 -17.60
C THR A 37 10.05 -0.20 -17.27
N ILE A 38 10.68 0.06 -16.13
CA ILE A 38 11.03 1.40 -15.68
C ILE A 38 12.28 1.91 -16.41
N THR A 39 13.37 1.11 -16.44
CA THR A 39 14.68 1.57 -16.92
C THR A 39 14.80 1.55 -18.44
N GLU A 40 14.24 0.52 -19.11
CA GLU A 40 14.38 0.33 -20.56
C GLU A 40 13.19 0.89 -21.35
N ARG A 41 12.00 0.78 -20.77
CA ARG A 41 10.75 1.19 -21.43
C ARG A 41 10.26 2.57 -21.02
N ASN A 42 10.85 3.18 -20.01
CA ASN A 42 10.42 4.46 -19.45
C ASN A 42 8.90 4.50 -19.12
N GLN A 43 8.37 3.40 -18.56
CA GLN A 43 6.96 3.31 -18.19
C GLN A 43 6.82 3.27 -16.67
N PRO A 44 5.95 4.10 -16.09
CA PRO A 44 5.69 4.07 -14.65
C PRO A 44 4.94 2.79 -14.26
N ILE A 45 5.21 2.33 -13.05
CA ILE A 45 4.49 1.21 -12.43
C ILE A 45 3.83 1.69 -11.15
N TRP A 46 2.54 1.38 -11.01
CA TRP A 46 1.82 1.54 -9.76
C TRP A 46 1.81 0.21 -9.00
N LEU A 47 2.20 0.27 -7.72
CA LEU A 47 2.26 -0.89 -6.86
C LEU A 47 1.74 -0.54 -5.45
N ALA A 48 0.90 -1.41 -4.88
CA ALA A 48 0.51 -1.27 -3.49
C ALA A 48 1.66 -1.69 -2.56
N GLN A 49 1.94 -0.89 -1.52
CA GLN A 49 3.05 -1.15 -0.59
C GLN A 49 2.80 -2.31 0.38
N ARG A 50 1.58 -2.88 0.40
CA ARG A 50 1.23 -4.03 1.25
C ARG A 50 0.22 -4.95 0.59
N GLU A 51 0.14 -6.17 1.10
CA GLU A 51 -0.91 -7.11 0.72
C GLU A 51 -2.25 -6.74 1.41
N GLY A 52 -3.35 -6.98 0.70
CA GLY A 52 -4.70 -6.75 1.21
C GLY A 52 -5.13 -5.29 1.12
N ARG A 53 -6.32 -5.02 1.65
CA ARG A 53 -6.91 -3.68 1.75
C ARG A 53 -6.75 -3.15 3.17
N ALA A 54 -6.40 -1.87 3.32
CA ALA A 54 -6.38 -1.21 4.61
C ALA A 54 -7.77 -1.22 5.24
N LYS A 55 -7.84 -1.53 6.53
CA LYS A 55 -9.09 -1.56 7.31
C LYS A 55 -9.09 -0.57 8.46
N ASP A 56 -7.92 -0.25 8.95
CA ASP A 56 -7.65 0.53 10.15
C ASP A 56 -6.82 1.79 9.88
N SER A 57 -6.61 2.12 8.60
CA SER A 57 -5.74 3.21 8.13
C SER A 57 -4.28 3.11 8.58
N ASN A 58 -3.86 1.97 9.14
CA ASN A 58 -2.46 1.72 9.52
C ASN A 58 -1.72 1.05 8.35
N ASP A 59 -1.54 1.78 7.27
CA ASP A 59 -0.90 1.32 6.05
C ASP A 59 0.61 1.36 6.17
N ARG A 60 1.20 0.29 6.69
CA ARG A 60 2.65 0.13 6.76
C ARG A 60 3.17 -0.66 5.56
N THR A 61 4.30 -0.21 5.04
CA THR A 61 4.99 -0.88 3.94
C THR A 61 5.49 -2.26 4.37
N GLN A 62 5.16 -3.28 3.61
CA GLN A 62 5.67 -4.63 3.85
C GLN A 62 7.11 -4.77 3.38
N GLU A 63 8.01 -5.13 4.30
CA GLU A 63 9.42 -5.36 3.98
C GLU A 63 9.62 -6.46 2.91
N GLY A 64 8.71 -7.44 2.86
CA GLY A 64 8.71 -8.48 1.81
C GLY A 64 8.57 -7.90 0.40
N LEU A 65 7.81 -6.80 0.25
CA LEU A 65 7.71 -6.08 -1.01
C LEU A 65 9.04 -5.42 -1.38
N ILE A 66 9.69 -4.73 -0.44
CA ILE A 66 10.98 -4.07 -0.68
C ILE A 66 12.05 -5.12 -1.06
N LYS A 67 12.05 -6.26 -0.37
CA LYS A 67 12.93 -7.40 -0.72
C LYS A 67 12.66 -7.90 -2.14
N MET A 68 11.40 -8.07 -2.50
CA MET A 68 11.00 -8.50 -3.84
C MET A 68 11.47 -7.50 -4.91
N LEU A 69 11.28 -6.20 -4.70
CA LEU A 69 11.71 -5.16 -5.63
C LEU A 69 13.21 -5.18 -5.92
N SER A 70 14.04 -5.60 -4.96
CA SER A 70 15.50 -5.68 -5.11
C SER A 70 16.01 -7.02 -5.65
N MET A 71 15.15 -7.98 -6.02
CA MET A 71 15.56 -9.35 -6.39
C MET A 71 16.10 -9.50 -7.82
N TYR A 72 15.98 -8.48 -8.65
CA TYR A 72 16.34 -8.61 -10.09
C TYR A 72 17.84 -8.80 -10.31
N SER A 73 18.65 -8.21 -9.44
CA SER A 73 20.12 -8.31 -9.52
C SER A 73 20.74 -8.78 -8.20
N ASN A 74 22.03 -9.03 -8.23
CA ASN A 74 22.84 -9.32 -7.04
C ASN A 74 23.52 -8.05 -6.47
N SER A 75 23.13 -6.86 -6.93
CA SER A 75 23.63 -5.58 -6.41
C SER A 75 23.15 -5.33 -4.98
N ASP A 76 23.72 -4.31 -4.33
CA ASP A 76 23.20 -3.85 -3.05
C ASP A 76 21.73 -3.43 -3.17
N ILE A 77 20.95 -3.69 -2.12
CA ILE A 77 19.52 -3.39 -2.12
C ILE A 77 19.25 -1.90 -2.35
N ILE A 78 20.12 -1.02 -1.86
CA ILE A 78 20.01 0.43 -2.04
C ILE A 78 20.13 0.78 -3.53
N ASP A 79 21.14 0.25 -4.21
CA ASP A 79 21.37 0.53 -5.63
C ASP A 79 20.23 -0.01 -6.48
N ALA A 80 19.78 -1.25 -6.21
CA ALA A 80 18.63 -1.84 -6.89
C ALA A 80 17.34 -1.02 -6.73
N LEU A 81 17.07 -0.46 -5.56
CA LEU A 81 15.86 0.32 -5.31
C LEU A 81 15.93 1.72 -5.92
N LYS A 82 17.10 2.33 -5.96
CA LYS A 82 17.32 3.65 -6.60
C LYS A 82 16.99 3.62 -8.10
N GLU A 83 17.25 2.52 -8.79
CA GLU A 83 16.89 2.38 -10.22
C GLU A 83 15.38 2.49 -10.47
N LEU A 84 14.55 2.20 -9.45
CA LEU A 84 13.10 2.23 -9.58
C LEU A 84 12.49 3.63 -9.45
N ASN A 85 13.25 4.63 -8.99
CA ASN A 85 12.77 6.00 -8.79
C ASN A 85 11.45 6.04 -8.01
N ILE A 86 11.47 5.48 -6.81
CA ILE A 86 10.25 5.30 -5.99
C ILE A 86 9.69 6.66 -5.58
N ALA A 87 8.42 6.91 -5.88
CA ALA A 87 7.64 8.06 -5.46
C ALA A 87 6.45 7.59 -4.61
N PRO A 88 6.51 7.73 -3.27
CA PRO A 88 5.42 7.33 -2.39
C PRO A 88 4.14 8.12 -2.70
N THR A 89 3.02 7.41 -2.79
CA THR A 89 1.74 8.02 -3.11
C THR A 89 0.75 7.81 -1.99
N THR A 90 0.09 8.90 -1.59
CA THR A 90 -0.94 8.91 -0.55
C THR A 90 -2.30 9.18 -1.15
N ILE A 91 -3.31 8.43 -0.69
CA ILE A 91 -4.71 8.65 -1.05
C ILE A 91 -5.51 8.75 0.24
N SER A 92 -6.25 9.84 0.41
CA SER A 92 -7.17 10.02 1.54
C SER A 92 -8.57 10.33 1.02
N TYR A 93 -9.56 9.61 1.54
CA TYR A 93 -10.98 9.86 1.27
C TYR A 93 -11.62 10.56 2.47
N GLU A 94 -12.54 11.48 2.22
CA GLU A 94 -13.35 12.08 3.28
C GLU A 94 -14.24 11.04 3.95
N TYR A 95 -14.87 10.18 3.14
CA TYR A 95 -15.67 9.05 3.61
C TYR A 95 -15.15 7.75 2.99
N ASP A 96 -14.98 6.73 3.81
CA ASP A 96 -14.69 5.38 3.30
C ASP A 96 -15.99 4.69 2.92
N PRO A 97 -16.26 4.44 1.65
CA PRO A 97 -17.53 3.82 1.23
C PRO A 97 -17.69 2.38 1.75
N CYS A 98 -16.62 1.78 2.26
CA CYS A 98 -16.62 0.43 2.81
C CYS A 98 -16.58 0.39 4.34
N ASP A 99 -16.73 1.51 5.05
CA ASP A 99 -16.63 1.62 6.50
C ASP A 99 -17.54 0.61 7.24
N TYR A 100 -18.82 0.59 6.89
CA TYR A 100 -19.80 -0.37 7.44
C TYR A 100 -19.39 -1.84 7.16
N LEU A 101 -18.93 -2.15 5.95
CA LEU A 101 -18.51 -3.50 5.59
C LEU A 101 -17.26 -3.92 6.36
N LYS A 102 -16.35 -3.00 6.60
CA LYS A 102 -15.14 -3.22 7.41
C LYS A 102 -15.52 -3.44 8.88
N ALA A 103 -16.38 -2.59 9.45
CA ALA A 103 -16.87 -2.73 10.81
C ALA A 103 -17.57 -4.09 11.01
N LYS A 104 -18.46 -4.46 10.09
CA LYS A 104 -19.12 -5.77 10.08
C LYS A 104 -18.13 -6.93 10.03
N GLU A 105 -17.08 -6.86 9.21
CA GLU A 105 -16.05 -7.90 9.15
C GLU A 105 -15.29 -8.02 10.49
N PHE A 106 -14.95 -6.91 11.14
CA PHE A 106 -14.32 -6.93 12.46
C PHE A 106 -15.23 -7.55 13.51
N GLN A 107 -16.51 -7.18 13.53
CA GLN A 107 -17.49 -7.73 14.43
C GLN A 107 -17.64 -9.25 14.24
N GLN A 108 -17.80 -9.70 13.00
CA GLN A 108 -17.95 -11.12 12.69
C GLN A 108 -16.73 -11.94 13.13
N LYS A 109 -15.51 -11.42 12.94
CA LYS A 109 -14.29 -12.08 13.40
C LYS A 109 -14.14 -12.09 14.92
N ARG A 110 -14.59 -11.03 15.60
CA ARG A 110 -14.60 -10.94 17.05
C ARG A 110 -15.57 -11.97 17.66
N ASP A 111 -16.77 -12.06 17.08
CA ASP A 111 -17.85 -12.89 17.61
C ASP A 111 -17.70 -14.37 17.21
N ASN A 112 -17.00 -14.67 16.09
CA ASN A 112 -16.68 -16.00 15.62
C ASN A 112 -15.27 -16.07 15.03
N PRO A 113 -14.24 -16.55 15.77
CA PRO A 113 -12.87 -16.64 15.29
C PRO A 113 -12.69 -17.54 14.03
N GLU A 114 -13.59 -18.50 13.81
CA GLU A 114 -13.57 -19.37 12.62
C GLU A 114 -14.22 -18.72 11.39
N TRP A 115 -14.82 -17.55 11.55
CA TRP A 115 -15.44 -16.87 10.43
C TRP A 115 -14.44 -16.52 9.34
N LYS A 116 -14.76 -16.85 8.10
CA LYS A 116 -13.95 -16.57 6.92
C LYS A 116 -14.77 -15.79 5.89
N LYS A 117 -14.14 -14.80 5.34
CA LYS A 117 -14.69 -14.01 4.26
C LYS A 117 -14.92 -14.87 3.01
N THR A 118 -16.07 -14.71 2.38
CA THR A 118 -16.39 -15.41 1.13
C THR A 118 -15.94 -14.62 -0.10
N PRO A 119 -15.79 -15.25 -1.28
CA PRO A 119 -15.56 -14.52 -2.54
C PRO A 119 -16.66 -13.51 -2.87
N GLN A 120 -17.89 -13.78 -2.43
CA GLN A 120 -19.04 -12.86 -2.63
C GLN A 120 -18.86 -11.59 -1.79
N ASP A 121 -18.38 -11.70 -0.56
CA ASP A 121 -18.08 -10.54 0.29
C ASP A 121 -17.00 -9.67 -0.33
N ASP A 122 -15.99 -10.28 -0.96
CA ASP A 122 -14.95 -9.54 -1.68
C ASP A 122 -15.51 -8.78 -2.88
N LEU A 123 -16.40 -9.40 -3.64
CA LEU A 123 -17.04 -8.75 -4.79
C LEU A 123 -17.91 -7.57 -4.34
N ILE A 124 -18.70 -7.73 -3.27
CA ILE A 124 -19.51 -6.66 -2.68
C ILE A 124 -18.62 -5.50 -2.23
N ASN A 125 -17.55 -5.79 -1.50
CA ASN A 125 -16.59 -4.77 -1.05
C ASN A 125 -15.95 -4.02 -2.23
N MET A 126 -15.54 -4.73 -3.28
CA MET A 126 -14.99 -4.11 -4.49
C MET A 126 -16.01 -3.19 -5.15
N LYS A 127 -17.24 -3.66 -5.34
CA LYS A 127 -18.33 -2.88 -5.96
C LYS A 127 -18.62 -1.62 -5.12
N THR A 128 -18.78 -1.77 -3.81
CA THR A 128 -19.02 -0.66 -2.89
C THR A 128 -17.85 0.34 -2.90
N GLY A 129 -16.61 -0.12 -2.87
CA GLY A 129 -15.43 0.74 -2.93
C GLY A 129 -15.30 1.50 -4.25
N MET A 130 -15.74 0.92 -5.39
CA MET A 130 -15.69 1.58 -6.69
C MET A 130 -16.79 2.64 -6.85
N PHE A 131 -18.02 2.33 -6.47
CA PHE A 131 -19.19 3.15 -6.76
C PHE A 131 -19.73 3.95 -5.58
N GLY A 132 -19.32 3.62 -4.35
CA GLY A 132 -19.77 4.32 -3.15
C GLY A 132 -19.28 5.75 -3.07
N TYR A 133 -20.04 6.59 -2.39
CA TYR A 133 -19.70 7.99 -2.16
C TYR A 133 -18.45 8.12 -1.30
N LYS A 134 -17.55 9.05 -1.65
CA LYS A 134 -16.25 9.24 -0.98
C LYS A 134 -16.06 10.66 -0.44
N GLY A 135 -16.98 11.59 -0.76
CA GLY A 135 -16.78 13.01 -0.48
C GLY A 135 -15.57 13.56 -1.23
N GLY A 136 -14.77 14.35 -0.54
CA GLY A 136 -13.50 14.82 -1.07
C GLY A 136 -12.48 13.68 -1.18
N ILE A 137 -11.65 13.74 -2.22
CA ILE A 137 -10.55 12.81 -2.45
C ILE A 137 -9.26 13.60 -2.53
N HIS A 138 -8.28 13.22 -1.73
CA HIS A 138 -6.95 13.80 -1.75
C HIS A 138 -5.95 12.80 -2.30
N TYR A 139 -5.21 13.21 -3.33
CA TYR A 139 -4.05 12.50 -3.85
C TYR A 139 -2.81 13.33 -3.62
N HIS A 140 -1.76 12.70 -3.11
CA HIS A 140 -0.44 13.30 -3.02
C HIS A 140 0.59 12.31 -3.56
N ILE A 141 1.41 12.76 -4.50
CA ILE A 141 2.55 12.02 -5.00
C ILE A 141 3.78 12.75 -4.47
N ALA A 142 4.55 12.10 -3.62
CA ALA A 142 5.78 12.65 -3.10
C ALA A 142 6.87 12.69 -4.19
N ASP A 143 7.89 13.51 -3.97
CA ASP A 143 9.09 13.46 -4.80
C ASP A 143 9.77 12.10 -4.72
N CYS A 144 10.61 11.81 -5.71
CA CYS A 144 11.42 10.59 -5.72
C CYS A 144 12.33 10.55 -4.49
N ILE A 145 12.31 9.42 -3.76
CA ILE A 145 13.03 9.27 -2.48
C ILE A 145 14.46 8.72 -2.65
N ASN A 146 15.05 8.79 -3.83
CA ASN A 146 16.38 8.24 -4.11
C ASN A 146 17.47 8.81 -3.21
N ASP A 147 17.44 10.11 -2.91
CA ASP A 147 18.42 10.76 -2.03
C ASP A 147 18.33 10.24 -0.59
N GLU A 148 17.11 10.01 -0.10
CA GLU A 148 16.88 9.46 1.23
C GLU A 148 17.30 7.98 1.31
N ILE A 149 17.07 7.20 0.22
CA ILE A 149 17.54 5.81 0.11
C ILE A 149 19.06 5.77 0.08
N ASP A 150 19.71 6.68 -0.64
CA ASP A 150 21.18 6.75 -0.74
C ASP A 150 21.86 7.14 0.57
N ALA A 151 21.18 7.92 1.40
CA ALA A 151 21.65 8.31 2.74
C ALA A 151 21.60 7.17 3.78
N ILE A 152 21.05 6.00 3.45
CA ILE A 152 21.03 4.84 4.35
C ILE A 152 22.47 4.30 4.50
N ASP A 153 22.86 4.04 5.75
CA ASP A 153 24.17 3.48 6.05
C ASP A 153 24.40 2.14 5.31
N ARG A 154 25.39 2.15 4.43
CA ARG A 154 25.76 1.01 3.59
C ARG A 154 26.32 -0.18 4.39
N SER A 155 26.79 0.04 5.63
CA SER A 155 27.30 -1.01 6.53
C SER A 155 26.21 -1.88 7.14
N LEU A 156 24.95 -1.42 7.14
CA LEU A 156 23.81 -2.15 7.69
C LEU A 156 23.54 -3.46 6.95
N GLY A 157 23.01 -4.42 7.68
CA GLY A 157 22.54 -5.68 7.10
C GLY A 157 21.34 -5.49 6.15
N LYS A 158 21.13 -6.45 5.25
CA LYS A 158 20.07 -6.39 4.25
C LYS A 158 18.66 -6.15 4.86
N ASN A 159 18.36 -6.78 5.99
CA ASN A 159 17.07 -6.60 6.67
C ASN A 159 16.93 -5.18 7.25
N GLU A 160 17.98 -4.64 7.82
CA GLU A 160 18.00 -3.28 8.38
C GLU A 160 17.82 -2.21 7.30
N LYS A 161 18.51 -2.37 6.15
CA LYS A 161 18.33 -1.53 4.96
C LYS A 161 16.88 -1.60 4.45
N THR A 162 16.31 -2.82 4.36
CA THR A 162 14.92 -3.03 3.96
C THR A 162 13.94 -2.28 4.87
N ALA A 163 14.13 -2.43 6.19
CA ALA A 163 13.30 -1.76 7.19
C ALA A 163 13.47 -0.22 7.14
N ALA A 164 14.68 0.27 6.86
CA ALA A 164 14.94 1.69 6.68
C ALA A 164 14.18 2.26 5.49
N VAL A 165 14.21 1.59 4.33
CA VAL A 165 13.44 2.02 3.15
C VAL A 165 11.93 1.97 3.41
N ALA A 166 11.43 0.92 4.06
CA ALA A 166 10.01 0.85 4.43
C ALA A 166 9.60 2.03 5.31
N ARG A 167 10.41 2.41 6.31
CA ARG A 167 10.15 3.59 7.15
C ARG A 167 10.19 4.91 6.38
N ILE A 168 11.05 5.05 5.38
CA ILE A 168 11.07 6.24 4.52
C ILE A 168 9.76 6.36 3.76
N ILE A 169 9.31 5.28 3.12
CA ILE A 169 8.04 5.24 2.39
C ILE A 169 6.86 5.56 3.33
N ASP A 170 6.79 4.90 4.48
CA ASP A 170 5.73 5.12 5.48
C ASP A 170 5.69 6.56 5.97
N ARG A 171 6.86 7.18 6.22
CA ARG A 171 6.95 8.58 6.63
C ARG A 171 6.36 9.52 5.58
N HIS A 172 6.64 9.31 4.30
CA HIS A 172 6.07 10.11 3.21
C HIS A 172 4.55 9.91 3.11
N ILE A 173 4.07 8.68 3.22
CA ILE A 173 2.64 8.37 3.16
C ILE A 173 1.91 9.03 4.34
N HIS A 174 2.37 8.80 5.58
CA HIS A 174 1.68 9.29 6.78
C HIS A 174 1.74 10.82 6.91
N ARG A 175 2.85 11.46 6.52
CA ARG A 175 2.98 12.92 6.54
C ARG A 175 2.02 13.61 5.57
N ASN A 176 1.65 12.94 4.51
CA ASN A 176 0.82 13.50 3.44
C ASN A 176 -0.64 13.03 3.49
N TYR A 177 -1.07 12.35 4.56
CA TYR A 177 -2.49 12.13 4.79
C TYR A 177 -3.21 13.45 4.94
N LYS A 178 -4.34 13.58 4.26
CA LYS A 178 -5.30 14.64 4.54
C LYS A 178 -6.34 14.12 5.52
N PHE A 179 -6.48 14.84 6.63
CA PHE A 179 -7.58 14.65 7.58
C PHE A 179 -8.72 15.61 7.21
N TRP A 180 -9.93 15.10 7.31
CA TRP A 180 -11.16 15.82 7.04
C TRP A 180 -11.87 16.14 8.35
N ALA A 181 -12.83 17.08 8.34
CA ALA A 181 -13.59 17.45 9.52
C ALA A 181 -14.14 16.24 10.28
N ILE A 182 -14.67 15.25 9.55
CA ILE A 182 -15.22 14.01 10.12
C ILE A 182 -14.19 13.21 10.94
N ASN A 183 -12.91 13.22 10.55
CA ASN A 183 -11.87 12.49 11.27
C ASN A 183 -11.61 13.12 12.66
N TYR A 184 -11.58 14.45 12.72
CA TYR A 184 -11.40 15.18 13.98
C TYR A 184 -12.60 15.03 14.90
N TYR A 185 -13.82 15.09 14.35
CA TYR A 185 -15.05 14.85 15.10
C TYR A 185 -15.07 13.45 15.74
N PHE A 186 -14.76 12.41 14.98
CA PHE A 186 -14.71 11.04 15.53
C PHE A 186 -13.55 10.84 16.50
N TYR A 187 -12.42 11.53 16.32
CA TYR A 187 -11.34 11.50 17.29
C TYR A 187 -11.80 12.03 18.65
N GLU A 188 -12.48 13.19 18.67
CA GLU A 188 -13.05 13.74 19.90
C GLU A 188 -14.10 12.79 20.51
N LEU A 189 -14.99 12.26 19.70
CA LEU A 189 -16.03 11.34 20.17
C LEU A 189 -15.45 10.08 20.86
N LEU A 190 -14.33 9.59 20.35
CA LEU A 190 -13.69 8.37 20.87
C LEU A 190 -12.78 8.63 22.08
N THR A 191 -12.14 9.78 22.14
CA THR A 191 -11.10 10.07 23.14
C THR A 191 -11.54 11.04 24.22
N GLY A 192 -12.58 11.84 23.96
CA GLY A 192 -12.98 12.98 24.79
C GLY A 192 -12.02 14.19 24.66
N ASP A 193 -11.06 14.15 23.75
CA ASP A 193 -10.04 15.18 23.59
C ASP A 193 -10.47 16.22 22.56
N THR A 194 -10.74 17.45 23.01
CA THR A 194 -11.29 18.55 22.21
C THR A 194 -10.23 19.40 21.51
N ARG A 195 -8.95 18.99 21.53
CA ARG A 195 -7.82 19.77 20.96
C ARG A 195 -7.97 20.16 19.50
N PHE A 196 -8.84 19.50 18.76
CA PHE A 196 -9.10 19.73 17.35
C PHE A 196 -10.51 20.24 17.05
N ALA A 197 -11.22 20.75 18.05
CA ALA A 197 -12.60 21.26 17.88
C ALA A 197 -12.69 22.34 16.80
N ASP A 198 -11.64 23.16 16.62
CA ASP A 198 -11.53 24.17 15.59
C ASP A 198 -11.47 23.64 14.14
N LYS A 199 -11.33 22.32 13.95
CA LYS A 199 -11.19 21.69 12.63
C LYS A 199 -12.53 21.25 12.02
N TYR A 200 -13.63 21.27 12.80
CA TYR A 200 -14.93 20.79 12.33
C TYR A 200 -16.13 21.64 12.78
N THR A 201 -15.90 22.75 13.45
CA THR A 201 -16.91 23.75 13.83
C THR A 201 -17.05 24.86 12.82
#